data_b4190251507ced7ffd1c8fcc06780eef
#
_entry.id   b4190251507ced7ffd1c8fcc06780eef
#
_cell.length_a   1.000
_cell.length_b   1.000
_cell.length_c   1.000
_cell.angle_alpha   90.00
_cell.angle_beta   90.00
_cell.angle_gamma   90.00
#
_symmetry.space_group_name_H-M   'P 1'
#
loop_
_entity.id
_entity.type
_entity.pdbx_description
1 polymer ?
#
loop_
_entity_poly.entity_id
_entity_poly.type
_entity_poly.pdbx_seq_one_letter_code
_entity_poly.pdbx_strand_id
1 'polypeptide(L)'
;MKKSVKITLIVAAVLVGLGLCIAVVGVLMGGRISDLRNTYYDGREWHHGDALDGSYTGGEIRVPAESITALSIDWVAGDVKIMVTDGEEIVVTEHADRGIPEEYALCVETDNTLRIRYSNDVWGIDMPEKDLTVLLPRTVAENLTAVDLSGVSADFAVGKLTVRDAFSFDTTSGKLEMQSMNAPQAKATVSSVSGNVELDGSFREVKAGSTSGEIDLMLRNAPAAVEVSTVSGEVDAELPAGTGFTLDYSTVSGELECDFPLTKSVDGKYVCGDGACRMEIGTTSGSLSVERLG
;
A
#
# COMPACT_ATOMS: atom_id res chain seq x y z
N MET A 1 -24.81 -7.21 -26.05
CA MET A 1 -24.74 -5.75 -25.79
C MET A 1 -24.11 -5.05 -26.98
N LYS A 2 -24.67 -3.92 -27.45
CA LYS A 2 -24.06 -3.15 -28.57
C LYS A 2 -22.71 -2.57 -28.14
N LYS A 3 -21.71 -2.54 -29.04
CA LYS A 3 -20.35 -2.00 -28.75
C LYS A 3 -20.36 -0.63 -28.06
N SER A 4 -21.31 0.24 -28.44
CA SER A 4 -21.49 1.56 -27.83
C SER A 4 -21.87 1.52 -26.34
N VAL A 5 -22.65 0.52 -25.91
CA VAL A 5 -23.07 0.38 -24.49
C VAL A 5 -21.89 -0.10 -23.62
N LYS A 6 -20.99 -0.96 -24.18
CA LYS A 6 -19.77 -1.36 -23.47
C LYS A 6 -18.82 -0.17 -23.26
N ILE A 7 -18.61 0.63 -24.31
CA ILE A 7 -17.76 1.83 -24.23
C ILE A 7 -18.32 2.84 -23.22
N THR A 8 -19.63 3.06 -23.22
CA THR A 8 -20.27 3.98 -22.26
C THR A 8 -20.14 3.48 -20.81
N LEU A 9 -20.25 2.15 -20.59
CA LEU A 9 -20.06 1.56 -19.26
C LEU A 9 -18.61 1.63 -18.79
N ILE A 10 -17.64 1.44 -19.68
CA ILE A 10 -16.21 1.58 -19.39
C ILE A 10 -15.88 3.03 -19.05
N VAL A 11 -16.36 3.99 -19.86
CA VAL A 11 -16.17 5.43 -19.58
C VAL A 11 -16.85 5.83 -18.28
N ALA A 12 -18.04 5.30 -17.98
CA ALA A 12 -18.70 5.52 -16.70
C ALA A 12 -17.92 4.91 -15.52
N ALA A 13 -17.34 3.72 -15.70
CA ALA A 13 -16.49 3.09 -14.68
C ALA A 13 -15.19 3.87 -14.45
N VAL A 14 -14.58 4.40 -15.51
CA VAL A 14 -13.40 5.29 -15.42
C VAL A 14 -13.74 6.60 -14.71
N LEU A 15 -14.90 7.21 -15.03
CA LEU A 15 -15.36 8.44 -14.36
C LEU A 15 -15.72 8.18 -12.88
N VAL A 16 -16.27 7.01 -12.56
CA VAL A 16 -16.51 6.60 -11.17
C VAL A 16 -15.19 6.31 -10.46
N GLY A 17 -14.21 5.68 -11.13
CA GLY A 17 -12.86 5.46 -10.62
C GLY A 17 -12.14 6.79 -10.36
N LEU A 18 -12.18 7.73 -11.31
CA LEU A 18 -11.66 9.11 -11.13
C LEU A 18 -12.41 9.85 -10.01
N GLY A 19 -13.72 9.71 -9.92
CA GLY A 19 -14.53 10.29 -8.85
C GLY A 19 -14.21 9.69 -7.49
N LEU A 20 -13.92 8.37 -7.41
CA LEU A 20 -13.44 7.68 -6.22
C LEU A 20 -12.01 8.11 -5.85
N CYS A 21 -11.10 8.25 -6.82
CA CYS A 21 -9.77 8.80 -6.59
C CYS A 21 -9.82 10.25 -6.08
N ILE A 22 -10.68 11.10 -6.68
CA ILE A 22 -10.91 12.47 -6.20
C ILE A 22 -11.58 12.46 -4.82
N ALA A 23 -12.48 11.52 -4.54
CA ALA A 23 -13.10 11.36 -3.23
C ALA A 23 -12.08 10.82 -2.20
N VAL A 24 -11.18 9.91 -2.57
CA VAL A 24 -10.08 9.42 -1.72
C VAL A 24 -9.07 10.55 -1.47
N VAL A 25 -8.69 11.31 -2.50
CA VAL A 25 -7.88 12.52 -2.33
C VAL A 25 -8.62 13.57 -1.52
N GLY A 26 -9.93 13.76 -1.72
CA GLY A 26 -10.76 14.66 -0.92
C GLY A 26 -10.96 14.19 0.52
N VAL A 27 -10.98 12.87 0.77
CA VAL A 27 -10.99 12.26 2.11
C VAL A 27 -9.61 12.38 2.75
N LEU A 28 -8.53 12.18 2.00
CA LEU A 28 -7.15 12.43 2.47
C LEU A 28 -6.89 13.92 2.71
N MET A 29 -7.52 14.81 1.95
CA MET A 29 -7.35 16.27 2.08
C MET A 29 -8.35 16.98 3.01
N GLY A 30 -9.35 16.31 3.59
CA GLY A 30 -10.28 17.04 4.47
C GLY A 30 -11.49 16.30 5.04
N GLY A 31 -11.89 15.14 4.51
CA GLY A 31 -13.14 14.50 4.93
C GLY A 31 -13.04 13.62 6.18
N ARG A 32 -11.87 13.10 6.51
CA ARG A 32 -11.65 12.21 7.67
C ARG A 32 -11.07 12.93 8.90
N ILE A 33 -10.52 14.12 8.71
CA ILE A 33 -9.88 14.90 9.78
C ILE A 33 -10.90 15.42 10.79
N SER A 34 -12.13 15.72 10.35
CA SER A 34 -13.18 16.19 11.26
C SER A 34 -13.72 15.10 12.18
N ASP A 35 -13.77 13.86 11.73
CA ASP A 35 -14.27 12.74 12.53
C ASP A 35 -13.22 12.19 13.49
N LEU A 36 -11.94 12.22 13.11
CA LEU A 36 -10.82 11.82 13.99
C LEU A 36 -10.59 12.83 15.10
N ARG A 37 -10.85 14.12 14.87
CA ARG A 37 -10.66 15.18 15.88
C ARG A 37 -11.59 15.05 17.09
N ASN A 38 -12.73 14.38 16.95
CA ASN A 38 -13.72 14.24 18.03
C ASN A 38 -13.62 12.92 18.81
N THR A 39 -12.81 11.94 18.39
CA THR A 39 -12.81 10.61 19.00
C THR A 39 -11.54 10.29 19.82
N TYR A 40 -10.47 11.10 19.76
CA TYR A 40 -9.16 10.74 20.31
C TYR A 40 -8.52 11.75 21.28
N TYR A 41 -9.30 12.56 21.99
CA TYR A 41 -8.79 13.34 23.14
C TYR A 41 -9.03 12.56 24.45
N ASP A 42 -8.38 11.42 24.61
CA ASP A 42 -8.35 10.72 25.90
C ASP A 42 -6.88 10.41 26.29
N GLY A 43 -6.28 11.38 26.97
CA GLY A 43 -5.25 11.21 27.99
C GLY A 43 -3.99 10.37 27.70
N ARG A 44 -3.54 10.20 26.44
CA ARG A 44 -2.36 9.39 26.12
C ARG A 44 -1.09 10.24 26.06
N GLU A 45 -0.02 9.71 26.62
CA GLU A 45 1.28 10.37 26.63
C GLU A 45 1.84 10.49 25.20
N TRP A 46 2.18 11.69 24.81
CA TRP A 46 2.82 12.03 23.55
C TRP A 46 4.34 11.99 23.77
N HIS A 47 5.04 11.20 22.98
CA HIS A 47 6.50 11.23 22.95
C HIS A 47 6.95 12.10 21.78
N HIS A 48 7.57 13.24 22.10
CA HIS A 48 8.19 14.10 21.12
C HIS A 48 9.71 13.82 21.07
N GLY A 49 10.31 13.90 19.90
CA GLY A 49 11.76 13.97 19.75
C GLY A 49 12.32 15.25 20.39
N ASP A 50 13.54 15.20 20.88
CA ASP A 50 14.19 16.35 21.53
C ASP A 50 14.56 17.42 20.49
N ALA A 51 13.95 18.62 20.61
CA ALA A 51 14.30 19.78 19.80
C ALA A 51 15.54 20.48 20.36
N LEU A 52 16.52 20.77 19.51
CA LEU A 52 17.69 21.54 19.83
C LEU A 52 17.61 22.95 19.20
N ASP A 53 17.71 23.98 20.02
CA ASP A 53 17.85 25.40 19.61
C ASP A 53 16.83 25.95 18.58
N GLY A 54 15.55 25.54 18.66
CA GLY A 54 14.48 26.11 17.81
C GLY A 54 14.50 25.59 16.36
N SER A 55 15.34 24.64 16.02
CA SER A 55 15.28 23.89 14.77
C SER A 55 15.35 22.39 15.05
N TYR A 56 14.28 21.68 14.70
CA TYR A 56 14.20 20.23 14.82
C TYR A 56 14.80 19.57 13.55
N THR A 57 15.72 18.64 13.71
CA THR A 57 16.34 17.90 12.59
C THR A 57 16.07 16.41 12.64
N GLY A 58 15.36 15.92 13.67
CA GLY A 58 15.03 14.53 13.86
C GLY A 58 15.08 14.11 15.31
N GLY A 59 14.57 12.90 15.58
CA GLY A 59 14.54 12.31 16.91
C GLY A 59 14.46 10.80 16.85
N GLU A 60 14.73 10.16 17.99
CA GLU A 60 14.59 8.72 18.18
C GLU A 60 13.59 8.46 19.34
N ILE A 61 12.62 7.61 19.07
CA ILE A 61 11.63 7.16 20.06
C ILE A 61 11.75 5.65 20.19
N ARG A 62 11.82 5.17 21.44
CA ARG A 62 11.84 3.75 21.76
C ARG A 62 10.51 3.35 22.36
N VAL A 63 9.94 2.27 21.84
CA VAL A 63 8.63 1.78 22.23
C VAL A 63 8.76 0.30 22.67
N PRO A 64 8.20 -0.08 23.83
CA PRO A 64 8.13 -1.47 24.23
C PRO A 64 7.35 -2.30 23.21
N ALA A 65 7.88 -3.47 22.85
CA ALA A 65 7.31 -4.33 21.82
C ALA A 65 6.10 -5.17 22.29
N GLU A 66 5.92 -5.32 23.62
CA GLU A 66 5.11 -6.39 24.24
C GLU A 66 3.62 -6.42 23.88
N SER A 67 3.02 -5.28 23.54
CA SER A 67 1.58 -5.20 23.21
C SER A 67 1.28 -4.92 21.75
N ILE A 68 2.30 -4.63 20.94
CA ILE A 68 2.09 -4.19 19.57
C ILE A 68 1.79 -5.37 18.65
N THR A 69 0.61 -5.35 18.05
CA THR A 69 0.14 -6.36 17.11
C THR A 69 -0.26 -5.76 15.75
N ALA A 70 -0.26 -4.44 15.61
CA ALA A 70 -0.54 -3.77 14.34
C ALA A 70 0.36 -2.54 14.17
N LEU A 71 0.59 -2.15 12.92
CA LEU A 71 1.38 -0.99 12.53
C LEU A 71 0.54 -0.09 11.63
N SER A 72 0.54 1.21 11.92
CA SER A 72 -0.09 2.23 11.08
C SER A 72 0.89 3.40 10.90
N ILE A 73 1.22 3.74 9.66
CA ILE A 73 2.12 4.84 9.33
C ILE A 73 1.41 5.76 8.33
N ASP A 74 1.35 7.05 8.69
CA ASP A 74 0.86 8.12 7.83
C ASP A 74 1.98 9.15 7.62
N TRP A 75 2.59 9.16 6.41
CA TRP A 75 3.78 9.93 6.12
C TRP A 75 3.64 10.77 4.86
N VAL A 76 3.98 12.06 4.95
CA VAL A 76 3.71 13.00 3.86
C VAL A 76 4.76 12.94 2.75
N ALA A 77 6.05 13.07 3.10
CA ALA A 77 7.14 13.15 2.12
C ALA A 77 8.47 12.68 2.72
N GLY A 78 9.33 12.11 1.88
CA GLY A 78 10.62 11.50 2.22
C GLY A 78 10.57 9.97 2.20
N ASP A 79 11.63 9.33 2.62
CA ASP A 79 11.77 7.88 2.65
C ASP A 79 11.22 7.29 3.95
N VAL A 80 10.41 6.24 3.85
CA VAL A 80 9.93 5.44 4.98
C VAL A 80 10.51 4.04 4.89
N LYS A 81 11.35 3.66 5.85
CA LYS A 81 12.01 2.35 5.91
C LYS A 81 11.52 1.55 7.10
N ILE A 82 10.90 0.39 6.84
CA ILE A 82 10.47 -0.55 7.88
C ILE A 82 11.39 -1.76 7.82
N MET A 83 12.17 -1.97 8.86
CA MET A 83 13.20 -3.01 8.92
C MET A 83 13.03 -3.90 10.15
N VAL A 84 13.46 -5.15 10.03
CA VAL A 84 13.45 -6.10 11.15
C VAL A 84 14.80 -6.08 11.87
N THR A 85 14.77 -6.09 13.20
CA THR A 85 15.95 -6.11 14.04
C THR A 85 15.90 -7.28 15.04
N ASP A 86 17.07 -7.68 15.56
CA ASP A 86 17.17 -8.63 16.68
C ASP A 86 17.09 -7.91 18.05
N GLY A 87 16.84 -6.59 18.08
CA GLY A 87 16.60 -5.82 19.30
C GLY A 87 15.30 -6.23 20.01
N GLU A 88 15.11 -5.73 21.24
CA GLU A 88 13.93 -6.04 22.07
C GLU A 88 12.88 -4.92 22.02
N GLU A 89 13.29 -3.70 21.65
CA GLU A 89 12.42 -2.53 21.54
C GLU A 89 12.17 -2.15 20.09
N ILE A 90 11.02 -1.56 19.81
CA ILE A 90 10.77 -0.87 18.57
C ILE A 90 11.49 0.48 18.61
N VAL A 91 12.25 0.79 17.56
CA VAL A 91 12.94 2.08 17.44
C VAL A 91 12.37 2.82 16.25
N VAL A 92 11.85 4.01 16.51
CA VAL A 92 11.33 4.92 15.50
C VAL A 92 12.26 6.12 15.42
N THR A 93 12.86 6.34 14.27
CA THR A 93 13.81 7.45 14.05
C THR A 93 13.33 8.28 12.87
N GLU A 94 13.26 9.59 13.05
CA GLU A 94 13.08 10.50 11.92
C GLU A 94 14.31 11.36 11.71
N HIS A 95 14.53 11.78 10.47
CA HIS A 95 15.63 12.64 10.06
C HIS A 95 15.16 13.65 9.01
N ALA A 96 15.62 14.89 9.14
CA ALA A 96 15.46 15.92 8.12
C ALA A 96 16.83 16.57 7.82
N ASP A 97 17.14 16.73 6.55
CA ASP A 97 18.44 17.31 6.09
C ASP A 97 18.68 18.75 6.56
N ARG A 98 17.62 19.45 6.91
CA ARG A 98 17.66 20.82 7.45
C ARG A 98 16.66 20.95 8.59
N GLY A 99 16.94 21.91 9.48
CA GLY A 99 16.05 22.22 10.59
C GLY A 99 14.63 22.52 10.11
N ILE A 100 13.67 21.91 10.75
CA ILE A 100 12.25 22.12 10.54
C ILE A 100 11.61 22.66 11.82
N PRO A 101 10.48 23.37 11.76
CA PRO A 101 9.72 23.76 12.95
C PRO A 101 9.33 22.52 13.79
N GLU A 102 9.37 22.65 15.12
CA GLU A 102 9.01 21.58 16.06
C GLU A 102 7.57 21.05 15.85
N GLU A 103 6.69 21.89 15.35
CA GLU A 103 5.31 21.53 15.01
C GLU A 103 5.21 20.43 13.93
N TYR A 104 6.29 20.21 13.17
CA TYR A 104 6.41 19.11 12.20
C TYR A 104 7.09 17.88 12.78
N ALA A 105 7.44 17.85 14.06
CA ALA A 105 8.00 16.65 14.68
C ALA A 105 7.03 15.49 14.62
N LEU A 106 7.56 14.27 14.41
CA LEU A 106 6.77 13.05 14.32
C LEU A 106 5.94 12.81 15.58
N CYS A 107 4.81 12.17 15.39
CA CYS A 107 3.91 11.76 16.45
C CYS A 107 3.82 10.25 16.53
N VAL A 108 4.04 9.68 17.71
CA VAL A 108 3.92 8.23 17.96
C VAL A 108 2.89 7.98 19.05
N GLU A 109 1.89 7.17 18.72
CA GLU A 109 0.89 6.67 19.66
C GLU A 109 0.96 5.16 19.76
N THR A 110 0.78 4.64 20.93
CA THR A 110 0.84 3.20 21.21
C THR A 110 -0.35 2.73 22.02
N ASP A 111 -1.00 1.73 21.51
CA ASP A 111 -1.92 0.83 22.21
C ASP A 111 -1.58 -0.61 21.79
N ASN A 112 -2.50 -1.34 21.18
CA ASN A 112 -2.16 -2.58 20.46
C ASN A 112 -1.66 -2.28 19.02
N THR A 113 -1.73 -1.03 18.59
CA THR A 113 -1.26 -0.54 17.30
C THR A 113 -0.18 0.51 17.53
N LEU A 114 0.95 0.35 16.88
CA LEU A 114 1.93 1.42 16.77
C LEU A 114 1.47 2.36 15.65
N ARG A 115 1.06 3.58 16.01
CA ARG A 115 0.68 4.64 15.05
C ARG A 115 1.78 5.67 14.97
N ILE A 116 2.28 5.89 13.77
CA ILE A 116 3.31 6.87 13.48
C ILE A 116 2.74 7.86 12.47
N ARG A 117 2.74 9.15 12.82
CA ARG A 117 2.27 10.22 11.95
C ARG A 117 3.37 11.24 11.70
N TYR A 118 3.36 11.79 10.49
CA TYR A 118 4.33 12.77 10.05
C TYR A 118 4.41 14.01 10.99
N SER A 119 3.29 14.47 11.52
CA SER A 119 3.22 15.60 12.46
C SER A 119 1.94 15.58 13.29
N ASN A 120 1.86 16.45 14.29
CA ASN A 120 0.67 16.65 15.11
C ASN A 120 -0.23 17.73 14.51
N ASP A 121 -1.15 17.33 13.62
CA ASP A 121 -2.22 18.17 13.05
C ASP A 121 -1.76 19.40 12.22
N VAL A 122 -0.51 19.43 11.75
CA VAL A 122 -0.05 20.51 10.86
C VAL A 122 -0.18 20.06 9.41
N TRP A 123 -0.97 20.81 8.64
CA TRP A 123 -1.11 20.62 7.19
C TRP A 123 -0.72 21.91 6.48
N GLY A 124 0.13 21.83 5.47
CA GLY A 124 0.59 22.96 4.67
C GLY A 124 0.88 22.57 3.22
N ILE A 125 1.03 23.57 2.37
CA ILE A 125 1.35 23.38 0.95
C ILE A 125 2.84 23.06 0.77
N ASP A 126 3.70 23.47 1.70
CA ASP A 126 5.16 23.25 1.71
C ASP A 126 5.56 22.40 2.93
N MET A 127 5.16 21.15 2.93
CA MET A 127 5.59 20.21 3.97
C MET A 127 7.07 19.85 3.78
N PRO A 128 7.93 19.97 4.81
CA PRO A 128 9.33 19.61 4.69
C PRO A 128 9.49 18.11 4.43
N GLU A 129 10.48 17.73 3.64
CA GLU A 129 10.83 16.34 3.42
C GLU A 129 11.56 15.79 4.65
N LYS A 130 11.13 14.62 5.13
CA LYS A 130 11.72 13.91 6.28
C LYS A 130 11.71 12.42 6.04
N ASP A 131 12.79 11.77 6.45
CA ASP A 131 12.91 10.32 6.40
C ASP A 131 12.47 9.69 7.71
N LEU A 132 11.82 8.54 7.62
CA LEU A 132 11.39 7.73 8.74
C LEU A 132 12.04 6.35 8.68
N THR A 133 12.64 5.91 9.77
CA THR A 133 13.12 4.54 9.94
C THR A 133 12.40 3.89 11.12
N VAL A 134 11.78 2.76 10.89
CA VAL A 134 11.12 1.94 11.92
C VAL A 134 11.82 0.59 12.01
N LEU A 135 12.49 0.35 13.14
CA LEU A 135 13.10 -0.94 13.44
C LEU A 135 12.13 -1.76 14.30
N LEU A 136 11.63 -2.84 13.75
CA LEU A 136 10.72 -3.75 14.44
C LEU A 136 11.48 -4.96 14.97
N PRO A 137 11.38 -5.27 16.28
CA PRO A 137 11.83 -6.57 16.80
C PRO A 137 11.23 -7.72 15.98
N ARG A 138 12.00 -8.78 15.78
CA ARG A 138 11.54 -9.98 15.08
C ARG A 138 10.23 -10.52 15.65
N THR A 139 10.07 -10.47 16.99
CA THR A 139 8.86 -10.90 17.69
C THR A 139 7.61 -10.11 17.29
N VAL A 140 7.74 -8.84 16.97
CA VAL A 140 6.64 -8.00 16.44
C VAL A 140 6.46 -8.26 14.95
N ALA A 141 7.55 -8.19 14.17
CA ALA A 141 7.53 -8.33 12.71
C ALA A 141 6.94 -9.67 12.23
N GLU A 142 7.06 -10.73 13.00
CA GLU A 142 6.52 -12.07 12.70
C GLU A 142 5.08 -12.29 13.22
N ASN A 143 4.49 -11.34 13.96
CA ASN A 143 3.20 -11.51 14.64
C ASN A 143 2.19 -10.36 14.40
N LEU A 144 2.37 -9.58 13.36
CA LEU A 144 1.42 -8.50 13.02
C LEU A 144 0.07 -9.06 12.58
N THR A 145 -1.01 -8.46 13.05
CA THR A 145 -2.37 -8.72 12.56
C THR A 145 -2.68 -7.86 11.35
N ALA A 146 -2.28 -6.59 11.39
CA ALA A 146 -2.52 -5.65 10.29
C ALA A 146 -1.35 -4.68 10.14
N VAL A 147 -1.15 -4.23 8.89
CA VAL A 147 -0.24 -3.14 8.53
C VAL A 147 -1.00 -2.18 7.62
N ASP A 148 -1.02 -0.90 8.00
CA ASP A 148 -1.69 0.18 7.28
C ASP A 148 -0.69 1.30 7.02
N LEU A 149 -0.37 1.53 5.75
CA LEU A 149 0.59 2.52 5.30
C LEU A 149 -0.10 3.53 4.40
N SER A 150 0.08 4.80 4.68
CA SER A 150 -0.45 5.88 3.84
C SER A 150 0.58 6.97 3.61
N GLY A 151 0.57 7.55 2.40
CA GLY A 151 1.49 8.60 2.04
C GLY A 151 0.94 9.57 1.00
N VAL A 152 1.57 10.74 0.89
CA VAL A 152 1.29 11.68 -0.19
C VAL A 152 2.35 11.56 -1.27
N SER A 153 3.62 11.77 -0.93
CA SER A 153 4.78 11.64 -1.83
C SER A 153 5.94 10.91 -1.16
N ALA A 154 5.66 10.13 -0.13
CA ALA A 154 6.65 9.34 0.59
C ALA A 154 6.87 7.99 -0.11
N ASP A 155 8.14 7.57 -0.19
CA ASP A 155 8.53 6.27 -0.71
C ASP A 155 8.70 5.28 0.43
N PHE A 156 7.99 4.15 0.34
CA PHE A 156 7.99 3.13 1.38
C PHE A 156 8.81 1.91 0.96
N ALA A 157 9.81 1.57 1.78
CA ALA A 157 10.57 0.33 1.69
C ALA A 157 10.20 -0.56 2.89
N VAL A 158 9.51 -1.67 2.61
CA VAL A 158 8.99 -2.58 3.64
C VAL A 158 9.80 -3.86 3.66
N GLY A 159 10.47 -4.13 4.76
CA GLY A 159 11.21 -5.36 4.99
C GLY A 159 10.30 -6.58 5.17
N LYS A 160 10.90 -7.73 5.42
CA LYS A 160 10.18 -8.99 5.57
C LYS A 160 9.29 -9.02 6.82
N LEU A 161 7.98 -8.98 6.63
CA LEU A 161 6.98 -9.04 7.69
C LEU A 161 6.08 -10.28 7.56
N THR A 162 5.49 -10.71 8.68
CA THR A 162 4.39 -11.67 8.70
C THR A 162 3.12 -10.98 9.17
N VAL A 163 2.07 -10.99 8.31
CA VAL A 163 0.80 -10.31 8.57
C VAL A 163 -0.35 -11.31 8.43
N ARG A 164 -1.27 -11.34 9.42
CA ARG A 164 -2.33 -12.36 9.47
C ARG A 164 -3.61 -11.96 8.75
N ASP A 165 -4.06 -10.72 8.90
CA ASP A 165 -5.42 -10.34 8.53
C ASP A 165 -5.45 -9.36 7.35
N ALA A 166 -4.69 -8.26 7.40
CA ALA A 166 -4.76 -7.22 6.39
C ALA A 166 -3.43 -6.46 6.19
N PHE A 167 -3.14 -6.15 4.94
CA PHE A 167 -2.15 -5.18 4.53
C PHE A 167 -2.84 -4.11 3.69
N SER A 168 -2.64 -2.83 4.00
CA SER A 168 -3.10 -1.72 3.18
C SER A 168 -1.97 -0.73 2.88
N PHE A 169 -1.99 -0.20 1.66
CA PHE A 169 -1.13 0.88 1.22
C PHE A 169 -1.90 1.85 0.34
N ASP A 170 -1.90 3.12 0.71
CA ASP A 170 -2.55 4.18 -0.04
C ASP A 170 -1.57 5.34 -0.27
N THR A 171 -1.39 5.77 -1.53
CA THR A 171 -0.50 6.90 -1.85
C THR A 171 -1.04 7.76 -2.98
N THR A 172 -0.60 9.02 -3.00
CA THR A 172 -0.84 9.90 -4.16
C THR A 172 0.27 9.75 -5.21
N SER A 173 1.55 9.84 -4.82
CA SER A 173 2.68 9.78 -5.77
C SER A 173 3.92 9.06 -5.23
N GLY A 174 3.85 8.53 -4.03
CA GLY A 174 4.94 7.76 -3.43
C GLY A 174 5.01 6.33 -3.97
N LYS A 175 6.15 5.70 -3.82
CA LYS A 175 6.43 4.32 -4.23
C LYS A 175 6.26 3.35 -3.06
N LEU A 176 5.84 2.11 -3.35
CA LEU A 176 5.95 0.99 -2.44
C LEU A 176 6.94 -0.03 -2.99
N GLU A 177 7.97 -0.35 -2.21
CA GLU A 177 8.85 -1.49 -2.43
C GLU A 177 8.70 -2.47 -1.26
N MET A 178 8.26 -3.68 -1.53
CA MET A 178 8.04 -4.69 -0.51
C MET A 178 8.96 -5.89 -0.67
N GLN A 179 9.54 -6.36 0.43
CA GLN A 179 10.39 -7.55 0.44
C GLN A 179 9.66 -8.73 1.07
N SER A 180 9.11 -9.61 0.22
CA SER A 180 8.64 -10.95 0.60
C SER A 180 7.78 -11.01 1.88
N MET A 181 6.60 -10.37 1.84
CA MET A 181 5.64 -10.43 2.95
C MET A 181 5.02 -11.83 3.07
N ASN A 182 5.00 -12.37 4.29
CA ASN A 182 4.34 -13.63 4.59
C ASN A 182 2.93 -13.39 5.14
N ALA A 183 1.92 -13.39 4.29
CA ALA A 183 0.54 -13.07 4.64
C ALA A 183 -0.50 -13.98 3.94
N PRO A 184 -0.35 -15.33 3.96
CA PRO A 184 -1.12 -16.25 3.11
C PRO A 184 -2.62 -16.30 3.43
N GLN A 185 -3.05 -15.71 4.55
CA GLN A 185 -4.47 -15.59 4.92
C GLN A 185 -4.98 -14.16 4.82
N ALA A 186 -4.09 -13.18 4.66
CA ALA A 186 -4.43 -11.78 4.63
C ALA A 186 -4.96 -11.34 3.26
N LYS A 187 -5.70 -10.24 3.30
CA LYS A 187 -6.03 -9.45 2.13
C LYS A 187 -5.03 -8.30 2.01
N ALA A 188 -4.43 -8.14 0.83
CA ALA A 188 -3.70 -6.94 0.45
C ALA A 188 -4.62 -5.97 -0.30
N THR A 189 -4.61 -4.70 0.09
CA THR A 189 -5.31 -3.62 -0.62
C THR A 189 -4.32 -2.50 -0.87
N VAL A 190 -4.13 -2.14 -2.14
CA VAL A 190 -3.16 -1.13 -2.55
C VAL A 190 -3.82 -0.12 -3.48
N SER A 191 -3.63 1.16 -3.21
CA SER A 191 -4.13 2.26 -4.03
C SER A 191 -3.02 3.26 -4.31
N SER A 192 -2.87 3.67 -5.57
CA SER A 192 -1.96 4.74 -5.97
C SER A 192 -2.63 5.66 -6.99
N VAL A 193 -2.26 6.94 -7.00
CA VAL A 193 -2.65 7.82 -8.12
C VAL A 193 -1.58 7.79 -9.19
N SER A 194 -0.30 7.96 -8.85
CA SER A 194 0.81 8.00 -9.81
C SER A 194 2.10 7.34 -9.33
N GLY A 195 2.12 6.77 -8.13
CA GLY A 195 3.27 6.04 -7.60
C GLY A 195 3.28 4.59 -8.07
N ASN A 196 4.47 4.02 -8.21
CA ASN A 196 4.66 2.62 -8.54
C ASN A 196 4.52 1.73 -7.30
N VAL A 197 4.01 0.53 -7.51
CA VAL A 197 3.74 -0.45 -6.46
C VAL A 197 4.44 -1.75 -6.80
N GLU A 198 5.40 -2.15 -5.98
CA GLU A 198 6.03 -3.47 -6.01
C GLU A 198 5.55 -4.26 -4.79
N LEU A 199 4.63 -5.21 -5.00
CA LEU A 199 4.05 -6.05 -3.97
C LEU A 199 4.62 -7.47 -4.05
N ASP A 200 5.62 -7.80 -3.24
CA ASP A 200 6.20 -9.12 -3.14
C ASP A 200 5.72 -9.86 -1.89
N GLY A 201 5.05 -10.97 -2.06
CA GLY A 201 4.60 -11.76 -0.91
C GLY A 201 3.59 -12.86 -1.21
N SER A 202 3.11 -13.47 -0.13
CA SER A 202 2.03 -14.45 -0.14
C SER A 202 0.76 -13.82 0.42
N PHE A 203 -0.34 -13.86 -0.34
CA PHE A 203 -1.62 -13.28 0.07
C PHE A 203 -2.79 -14.21 -0.28
N ARG A 204 -3.89 -14.15 0.46
CA ARG A 204 -5.13 -14.83 0.11
C ARG A 204 -5.87 -14.10 -1.00
N GLU A 205 -5.95 -12.80 -0.90
CA GLU A 205 -6.60 -11.92 -1.87
C GLU A 205 -5.73 -10.68 -2.08
N VAL A 206 -5.65 -10.23 -3.33
CA VAL A 206 -4.98 -8.97 -3.68
C VAL A 206 -5.98 -8.08 -4.39
N LYS A 207 -6.09 -6.84 -3.94
CA LYS A 207 -6.80 -5.77 -4.63
C LYS A 207 -5.86 -4.60 -4.83
N ALA A 208 -5.59 -4.25 -6.08
CA ALA A 208 -4.71 -3.15 -6.41
C ALA A 208 -5.37 -2.18 -7.39
N GLY A 209 -5.11 -0.88 -7.21
CA GLY A 209 -5.62 0.16 -8.08
C GLY A 209 -4.60 1.26 -8.33
N SER A 210 -4.47 1.71 -9.59
CA SER A 210 -3.64 2.86 -9.94
C SER A 210 -4.31 3.71 -11.01
N THR A 211 -4.00 5.01 -11.01
CA THR A 211 -4.39 5.85 -12.16
C THR A 211 -3.31 5.82 -13.23
N SER A 212 -2.03 5.96 -12.88
CA SER A 212 -0.93 6.01 -13.86
C SER A 212 0.38 5.37 -13.40
N GLY A 213 0.43 4.81 -12.21
CA GLY A 213 1.58 4.06 -11.71
C GLY A 213 1.57 2.60 -12.18
N GLU A 214 2.74 2.02 -12.30
CA GLU A 214 2.97 0.60 -12.55
C GLU A 214 2.61 -0.24 -11.32
N ILE A 215 2.08 -1.44 -11.54
CA ILE A 215 1.73 -2.38 -10.48
C ILE A 215 2.42 -3.71 -10.76
N ASP A 216 3.44 -4.01 -9.95
CA ASP A 216 4.19 -5.26 -9.99
C ASP A 216 3.74 -6.16 -8.83
N LEU A 217 3.16 -7.30 -9.14
CA LEU A 217 2.65 -8.28 -8.19
C LEU A 217 3.50 -9.57 -8.26
N MET A 218 4.45 -9.72 -7.38
CA MET A 218 5.23 -10.96 -7.23
C MET A 218 4.56 -11.86 -6.18
N LEU A 219 3.60 -12.69 -6.60
CA LEU A 219 2.78 -13.50 -5.71
C LEU A 219 3.41 -14.87 -5.47
N ARG A 220 3.93 -15.10 -4.27
CA ARG A 220 4.68 -16.31 -3.90
C ARG A 220 3.81 -17.52 -3.58
N ASN A 221 2.50 -17.36 -3.54
CA ASN A 221 1.50 -18.43 -3.46
C ASN A 221 0.41 -18.21 -4.51
N ALA A 222 -0.40 -19.22 -4.76
CA ALA A 222 -1.61 -19.08 -5.56
C ALA A 222 -2.70 -18.38 -4.70
N PRO A 223 -3.07 -17.12 -4.96
CA PRO A 223 -4.13 -16.46 -4.21
C PRO A 223 -5.51 -16.98 -4.62
N ALA A 224 -6.52 -16.77 -3.79
CA ALA A 224 -7.91 -17.07 -4.13
C ALA A 224 -8.47 -16.05 -5.15
N ALA A 225 -8.05 -14.79 -5.04
CA ALA A 225 -8.48 -13.74 -5.96
C ALA A 225 -7.42 -12.64 -6.13
N VAL A 226 -7.34 -12.11 -7.35
CA VAL A 226 -6.57 -10.91 -7.72
C VAL A 226 -7.50 -9.97 -8.48
N GLU A 227 -7.72 -8.77 -7.96
CA GLU A 227 -8.49 -7.71 -8.59
C GLU A 227 -7.57 -6.52 -8.84
N VAL A 228 -7.34 -6.14 -10.10
CA VAL A 228 -6.51 -4.98 -10.45
C VAL A 228 -7.29 -4.05 -11.37
N SER A 229 -7.21 -2.76 -11.08
CA SER A 229 -7.83 -1.73 -11.92
C SER A 229 -6.85 -0.57 -12.14
N THR A 230 -6.53 -0.30 -13.41
CA THR A 230 -5.68 0.84 -13.75
C THR A 230 -6.29 1.69 -14.89
N VAL A 231 -5.86 2.94 -15.00
CA VAL A 231 -6.25 3.78 -16.15
C VAL A 231 -5.17 3.72 -17.22
N SER A 232 -3.89 3.94 -16.87
CA SER A 232 -2.79 3.96 -17.84
C SER A 232 -1.50 3.30 -17.35
N GLY A 233 -1.53 2.63 -16.19
CA GLY A 233 -0.40 1.87 -15.67
C GLY A 233 -0.30 0.49 -16.28
N GLU A 234 0.92 -0.01 -16.43
CA GLU A 234 1.20 -1.41 -16.70
C GLU A 234 0.91 -2.26 -15.45
N VAL A 235 0.56 -3.53 -15.70
CA VAL A 235 0.35 -4.52 -14.63
C VAL A 235 1.16 -5.75 -14.96
N ASP A 236 2.11 -6.07 -14.09
CA ASP A 236 2.90 -7.27 -14.16
C ASP A 236 2.55 -8.20 -12.99
N ALA A 237 2.14 -9.42 -13.27
CA ALA A 237 1.73 -10.39 -12.29
C ALA A 237 2.53 -11.69 -12.42
N GLU A 238 3.44 -11.91 -11.47
CA GLU A 238 4.20 -13.15 -11.38
C GLU A 238 3.50 -14.14 -10.43
N LEU A 239 3.24 -15.34 -10.91
CA LEU A 239 2.57 -16.41 -10.18
C LEU A 239 3.41 -17.69 -10.14
N PRO A 240 3.29 -18.53 -9.10
CA PRO A 240 3.91 -19.84 -9.09
C PRO A 240 3.54 -20.66 -10.33
N ALA A 241 4.51 -21.36 -10.92
CA ALA A 241 4.35 -22.06 -12.20
C ALA A 241 3.18 -23.06 -12.27
N GLY A 242 2.72 -23.57 -11.11
CA GLY A 242 1.59 -24.50 -11.00
C GLY A 242 0.23 -23.84 -10.74
N THR A 243 0.15 -22.51 -10.74
CA THR A 243 -1.10 -21.80 -10.44
C THR A 243 -2.11 -21.96 -11.56
N GLY A 244 -3.29 -22.53 -11.24
CA GLY A 244 -4.45 -22.48 -12.10
C GLY A 244 -5.27 -21.23 -11.84
N PHE A 245 -5.70 -20.53 -12.91
CA PHE A 245 -6.47 -19.30 -12.77
C PHE A 245 -7.52 -19.12 -13.86
N THR A 246 -8.53 -18.33 -13.53
CA THR A 246 -9.51 -17.81 -14.49
C THR A 246 -9.33 -16.31 -14.59
N LEU A 247 -8.87 -15.80 -15.73
CA LEU A 247 -8.59 -14.39 -15.98
C LEU A 247 -9.73 -13.74 -16.79
N ASP A 248 -10.33 -12.72 -16.22
CA ASP A 248 -11.21 -11.76 -16.89
C ASP A 248 -10.43 -10.48 -17.17
N TYR A 249 -9.88 -10.36 -18.37
CA TYR A 249 -9.09 -9.20 -18.78
C TYR A 249 -9.89 -8.27 -19.67
N SER A 250 -9.93 -7.00 -19.30
CA SER A 250 -10.61 -5.97 -20.07
C SER A 250 -9.71 -4.75 -20.29
N THR A 251 -9.57 -4.32 -21.53
CA THR A 251 -8.81 -3.12 -21.90
C THR A 251 -9.47 -2.40 -23.06
N VAL A 252 -9.15 -1.11 -23.20
CA VAL A 252 -9.52 -0.32 -24.41
C VAL A 252 -8.38 -0.37 -25.42
N SER A 253 -7.12 -0.23 -25.02
CA SER A 253 -5.95 -0.16 -25.90
C SER A 253 -4.68 -0.76 -25.28
N GLY A 254 -4.78 -1.83 -24.51
CA GLY A 254 -3.64 -2.58 -23.98
C GLY A 254 -3.51 -3.95 -24.60
N GLU A 255 -2.38 -4.59 -24.36
CA GLU A 255 -2.08 -5.96 -24.79
C GLU A 255 -2.06 -6.91 -23.59
N LEU A 256 -2.31 -8.19 -23.84
CA LEU A 256 -2.17 -9.26 -22.87
C LEU A 256 -1.01 -10.15 -23.28
N GLU A 257 0.03 -10.20 -22.47
CA GLU A 257 1.09 -11.19 -22.55
C GLU A 257 0.93 -12.21 -21.43
N CYS A 258 1.17 -13.50 -21.72
CA CYS A 258 1.00 -14.55 -20.73
C CYS A 258 1.85 -15.77 -21.01
N ASP A 259 2.68 -16.15 -20.05
CA ASP A 259 3.54 -17.33 -20.11
C ASP A 259 2.81 -18.65 -19.85
N PHE A 260 1.60 -18.59 -19.33
CA PHE A 260 0.81 -19.77 -19.01
C PHE A 260 -0.01 -20.24 -20.22
N PRO A 261 -0.26 -21.55 -20.35
CA PRO A 261 -1.10 -22.09 -21.40
C PRO A 261 -2.56 -21.69 -21.18
N LEU A 262 -3.07 -20.78 -21.99
CA LEU A 262 -4.42 -20.25 -21.88
C LEU A 262 -5.40 -20.95 -22.80
N THR A 263 -6.59 -21.25 -22.28
CA THR A 263 -7.76 -21.67 -23.05
C THR A 263 -8.86 -20.60 -22.90
N LYS A 264 -9.43 -20.17 -24.02
CA LYS A 264 -10.52 -19.18 -23.97
C LYS A 264 -11.85 -19.89 -23.74
N SER A 265 -12.57 -19.49 -22.69
CA SER A 265 -13.89 -20.02 -22.39
C SER A 265 -15.00 -19.42 -23.26
N VAL A 266 -16.21 -20.00 -23.22
CA VAL A 266 -17.36 -19.55 -24.03
C VAL A 266 -17.82 -18.13 -23.68
N ASP A 267 -17.65 -17.70 -22.44
CA ASP A 267 -17.94 -16.36 -21.95
C ASP A 267 -16.81 -15.34 -22.18
N GLY A 268 -15.72 -15.79 -22.84
CA GLY A 268 -14.62 -14.93 -23.27
C GLY A 268 -13.47 -14.76 -22.28
N LYS A 269 -13.53 -15.44 -21.13
CA LYS A 269 -12.45 -15.45 -20.13
C LYS A 269 -11.34 -16.39 -20.55
N TYR A 270 -10.14 -16.15 -20.02
CA TYR A 270 -8.98 -17.03 -20.20
C TYR A 270 -8.86 -17.96 -19.00
N VAL A 271 -8.64 -19.23 -19.24
CA VAL A 271 -8.51 -20.26 -18.18
C VAL A 271 -7.17 -20.96 -18.33
N CYS A 272 -6.44 -21.06 -17.23
CA CYS A 272 -5.24 -21.86 -17.07
C CYS A 272 -5.46 -22.92 -15.99
N GLY A 273 -5.03 -24.16 -16.24
CA GLY A 273 -5.12 -25.25 -15.27
C GLY A 273 -6.54 -25.51 -14.78
N ASP A 274 -6.71 -25.59 -13.46
CA ASP A 274 -8.02 -25.81 -12.80
C ASP A 274 -8.86 -24.52 -12.63
N GLY A 275 -8.30 -23.36 -12.99
CA GLY A 275 -9.01 -22.09 -12.91
C GLY A 275 -9.29 -21.58 -11.48
N ALA A 276 -8.60 -22.08 -10.45
CA ALA A 276 -8.94 -21.88 -9.05
C ALA A 276 -8.75 -20.42 -8.58
N CYS A 277 -7.69 -19.73 -9.02
CA CYS A 277 -7.49 -18.33 -8.73
C CYS A 277 -8.36 -17.48 -9.65
N ARG A 278 -9.18 -16.61 -9.08
CA ARG A 278 -9.97 -15.64 -9.87
C ARG A 278 -9.17 -14.37 -10.07
N MET A 279 -8.84 -14.07 -11.32
CA MET A 279 -8.17 -12.83 -11.71
C MET A 279 -9.15 -11.94 -12.49
N GLU A 280 -9.38 -10.73 -12.01
CA GLU A 280 -10.18 -9.71 -12.67
C GLU A 280 -9.32 -8.46 -12.84
N ILE A 281 -8.87 -8.22 -14.09
CA ILE A 281 -7.90 -7.17 -14.36
C ILE A 281 -8.45 -6.25 -15.46
N GLY A 282 -8.62 -4.99 -15.10
CA GLY A 282 -9.13 -3.94 -15.98
C GLY A 282 -8.15 -2.81 -16.16
N THR A 283 -7.90 -2.42 -17.42
CA THR A 283 -7.10 -1.24 -17.74
C THR A 283 -7.77 -0.43 -18.84
N THR A 284 -7.49 0.87 -18.93
CA THR A 284 -7.94 1.66 -20.08
C THR A 284 -6.90 1.64 -21.18
N SER A 285 -5.63 1.91 -20.88
CA SER A 285 -4.53 1.98 -21.88
C SER A 285 -3.23 1.31 -21.41
N GLY A 286 -3.26 0.53 -20.36
CA GLY A 286 -2.13 -0.25 -19.89
C GLY A 286 -2.16 -1.69 -20.39
N SER A 287 -1.01 -2.33 -20.49
CA SER A 287 -0.87 -3.75 -20.80
C SER A 287 -0.87 -4.60 -19.53
N LEU A 288 -1.16 -5.89 -19.69
CA LEU A 288 -1.04 -6.88 -18.65
C LEU A 288 -0.04 -7.96 -19.08
N SER A 289 0.98 -8.19 -18.26
CA SER A 289 1.82 -9.37 -18.30
C SER A 289 1.46 -10.34 -17.18
N VAL A 290 1.37 -11.65 -17.49
CA VAL A 290 1.21 -12.71 -16.50
C VAL A 290 2.32 -13.71 -16.67
N GLU A 291 3.28 -13.69 -15.77
CA GLU A 291 4.51 -14.43 -15.85
C GLU A 291 4.60 -15.55 -14.81
N ARG A 292 5.53 -16.48 -15.03
CA ARG A 292 5.83 -17.50 -14.03
C ARG A 292 6.91 -17.00 -13.10
N LEU A 293 6.62 -17.06 -11.83
CA LEU A 293 7.60 -16.81 -10.79
C LEU A 293 8.79 -17.76 -10.96
N GLY A 294 9.98 -17.17 -11.10
CA GLY A 294 11.24 -17.87 -11.38
C GLY A 294 11.81 -18.64 -10.18
#